data_aea95c81cb4b3d41bbb8fc848ac404b8
#
_entry.id   aea95c81cb4b3d41bbb8fc848ac404b8
#
_cell.length_a   1.000
_cell.length_b   1.000
_cell.length_c   1.000
_cell.angle_alpha   90.00
_cell.angle_beta   90.00
_cell.angle_gamma   90.00
#
_symmetry.space_group_name_H-M   'P 1'
#
loop_
_entity.id
_entity.type
_entity.pdbx_description
1 polymer ?
#
loop_
_entity_poly.entity_id
_entity_poly.type
_entity_poly.pdbx_seq_one_letter_code
_entity_poly.pdbx_strand_id
1 'polypeptide(L)'
;MKPVLLVIRDGWGENHNPKHDKFNAVKLANLPVSRGLTKDWPRTEIMAHGLDVGLPVGIMGNSEVGHQNIGAGRIVDQEIVRIDKGLTDPAAMRQIKAFRGLVENVKATGGAVHLVQTLNSTADL
;
A
#
# COMPACT_ATOMS: atom_id res chain seq x y z
N MET A 1 20.35 -21.74 17.78
CA MET A 1 19.93 -20.42 17.21
C MET A 1 19.55 -19.52 18.37
N LYS A 2 19.91 -18.24 18.32
CA LYS A 2 19.41 -17.28 19.32
C LYS A 2 17.98 -16.88 18.91
N PRO A 3 17.04 -16.78 19.87
CA PRO A 3 15.69 -16.34 19.57
C PRO A 3 15.67 -14.86 19.11
N VAL A 4 14.76 -14.53 18.20
CA VAL A 4 14.50 -13.16 17.77
C VAL A 4 13.07 -12.79 18.12
N LEU A 5 12.88 -11.61 18.70
CA LEU A 5 11.57 -11.06 19.02
C LEU A 5 11.32 -9.84 18.13
N LEU A 6 10.26 -9.89 17.31
CA LEU A 6 9.74 -8.75 16.56
C LEU A 6 8.52 -8.20 17.30
N VAL A 7 8.58 -6.92 17.68
CA VAL A 7 7.45 -6.21 18.30
C VAL A 7 6.94 -5.15 17.34
N ILE A 8 5.72 -5.30 16.84
CA ILE A 8 5.05 -4.34 15.97
C ILE A 8 4.10 -3.49 16.82
N ARG A 9 4.33 -2.18 16.80
CA ARG A 9 3.42 -1.20 17.42
C ARG A 9 2.61 -0.55 16.31
N ASP A 10 1.46 -1.12 16.03
CA ASP A 10 0.57 -0.66 14.98
C ASP A 10 0.05 0.76 15.27
N GLY A 11 -0.06 1.58 14.24
CA GLY A 11 -0.45 3.00 14.36
C GLY A 11 0.61 3.92 14.99
N TRP A 12 1.78 3.40 15.34
CA TRP A 12 2.86 4.19 15.95
C TRP A 12 3.79 4.72 14.85
N GLY A 13 3.58 5.98 14.45
CA GLY A 13 4.39 6.63 13.42
C GLY A 13 5.10 7.88 13.91
N GLU A 14 6.13 8.28 13.19
CA GLU A 14 6.79 9.57 13.38
C GLU A 14 6.04 10.65 12.60
N ASN A 15 5.87 11.79 13.25
CA ASN A 15 5.28 12.97 12.63
C ASN A 15 6.22 14.16 12.83
N HIS A 16 6.86 14.57 11.76
CA HIS A 16 7.86 15.65 11.78
C HIS A 16 7.23 17.06 11.63
N ASN A 17 5.91 17.16 11.46
CA ASN A 17 5.25 18.45 11.35
C ASN A 17 5.05 19.08 12.74
N PRO A 18 5.77 20.17 13.09
CA PRO A 18 5.67 20.80 14.42
C PRO A 18 4.30 21.41 14.71
N LYS A 19 3.51 21.70 13.67
CA LYS A 19 2.13 22.19 13.85
C LYS A 19 1.21 21.15 14.47
N HIS A 20 1.58 19.86 14.36
CA HIS A 20 0.82 18.75 14.91
C HIS A 20 1.26 18.37 16.32
N ASP A 21 2.33 18.93 16.86
CA ASP A 21 2.90 18.53 18.16
C ASP A 21 1.87 18.53 19.31
N LYS A 22 0.99 19.50 19.33
CA LYS A 22 -0.07 19.64 20.33
C LYS A 22 -1.16 18.57 20.25
N PHE A 23 -1.22 17.81 19.16
CA PHE A 23 -2.16 16.71 18.94
C PHE A 23 -1.46 15.36 18.83
N ASN A 24 -0.13 15.34 18.84
CA ASN A 24 0.66 14.13 18.68
C ASN A 24 0.72 13.36 20.01
N ALA A 25 -0.15 12.37 20.16
CA ALA A 25 -0.23 11.57 21.37
C ALA A 25 1.09 10.87 21.72
N VAL A 26 1.85 10.42 20.72
CA VAL A 26 3.18 9.79 20.92
C VAL A 26 4.16 10.79 21.53
N LYS A 27 4.16 12.03 21.04
CA LYS A 27 5.07 13.07 21.51
C LYS A 27 4.72 13.58 22.92
N LEU A 28 3.41 13.63 23.22
CA LEU A 28 2.88 14.10 24.51
C LEU A 28 2.96 13.06 25.62
N ALA A 29 2.99 11.78 25.27
CA ALA A 29 3.00 10.70 26.25
C ALA A 29 4.35 10.61 27.00
N ASN A 30 4.28 10.11 28.24
CA ASN A 30 5.48 9.76 29.00
C ASN A 30 6.00 8.39 28.58
N LEU A 31 7.05 8.36 27.79
CA LEU A 31 7.58 7.18 27.11
C LEU A 31 9.08 6.96 27.44
N PRO A 32 9.48 6.74 28.70
CA PRO A 32 10.88 6.65 29.05
C PRO A 32 11.61 5.50 28.34
N VAL A 33 10.98 4.34 28.24
CA VAL A 33 11.56 3.15 27.57
C VAL A 33 11.71 3.40 26.07
N SER A 34 10.66 3.88 25.42
CA SER A 34 10.70 4.15 23.97
C SER A 34 11.75 5.19 23.61
N ARG A 35 11.85 6.27 24.39
CA ARG A 35 12.87 7.31 24.23
C ARG A 35 14.29 6.77 24.45
N GLY A 36 14.47 5.91 25.44
CA GLY A 36 15.75 5.23 25.69
C GLY A 36 16.15 4.37 24.49
N LEU A 37 15.25 3.54 23.99
CA LEU A 37 15.50 2.71 22.82
C LEU A 37 15.89 3.55 21.59
N THR A 38 15.17 4.64 21.35
CA THR A 38 15.46 5.53 20.22
C THR A 38 16.83 6.21 20.34
N LYS A 39 17.30 6.49 21.57
CA LYS A 39 18.57 7.14 21.83
C LYS A 39 19.76 6.17 21.77
N ASP A 40 19.59 4.98 22.35
CA ASP A 40 20.72 4.10 22.68
C ASP A 40 20.89 2.95 21.64
N TRP A 41 19.94 2.76 20.72
CA TRP A 41 19.94 1.68 19.75
C TRP A 41 19.80 2.20 18.31
N PRO A 42 20.32 1.45 17.31
CA PRO A 42 20.14 1.81 15.91
C PRO A 42 18.68 2.00 15.53
N ARG A 43 18.38 3.06 14.80
CA ARG A 43 17.06 3.43 14.35
C ARG A 43 17.07 3.79 12.87
N THR A 44 16.00 3.43 12.17
CA THR A 44 15.71 3.92 10.82
C THR A 44 14.22 4.20 10.68
N GLU A 45 13.86 4.94 9.66
CA GLU A 45 12.49 5.19 9.26
C GLU A 45 12.21 4.51 7.93
N ILE A 46 11.02 3.99 7.77
CA ILE A 46 10.55 3.39 6.54
C ILE A 46 9.30 4.12 6.07
N MET A 47 9.13 4.19 4.76
CA MET A 47 7.92 4.77 4.17
C MET A 47 6.73 3.85 4.42
N ALA A 48 5.56 4.44 4.70
CA ALA A 48 4.35 3.71 5.04
C ALA A 48 3.16 4.08 4.13
N HIS A 49 3.42 4.61 2.93
CA HIS A 49 2.39 5.06 1.99
C HIS A 49 2.83 4.91 0.53
N GLY A 50 1.89 4.99 -0.39
CA GLY A 50 2.16 5.02 -1.81
C GLY A 50 2.89 3.78 -2.33
N LEU A 51 3.73 3.96 -3.33
CA LEU A 51 4.44 2.88 -4.02
C LEU A 51 5.37 2.08 -3.10
N ASP A 52 5.89 2.69 -2.05
CA ASP A 52 6.80 2.04 -1.09
C ASP A 52 6.11 0.93 -0.27
N VAL A 53 4.79 0.88 -0.30
CA VAL A 53 3.99 -0.17 0.33
C VAL A 53 3.05 -0.87 -0.67
N GLY A 54 3.22 -0.66 -1.97
CA GLY A 54 2.43 -1.29 -3.02
C GLY A 54 1.07 -0.66 -3.26
N LEU A 55 0.88 0.60 -2.88
CA LEU A 55 -0.31 1.41 -3.14
C LEU A 55 -0.04 2.46 -4.23
N PRO A 56 -1.07 3.01 -4.88
CA PRO A 56 -0.91 4.14 -5.79
C PRO A 56 -0.26 5.35 -5.11
N VAL A 57 0.38 6.21 -5.92
CA VAL A 57 1.00 7.45 -5.44
C VAL A 57 -0.03 8.30 -4.68
N GLY A 58 0.36 8.84 -3.53
CA GLY A 58 -0.49 9.69 -2.71
C GLY A 58 -1.50 8.97 -1.82
N ILE A 59 -1.64 7.67 -1.95
CA ILE A 59 -2.54 6.89 -1.09
C ILE A 59 -1.85 6.54 0.22
N MET A 60 -2.51 6.87 1.32
CA MET A 60 -2.05 6.57 2.67
C MET A 60 -2.08 5.06 2.92
N GLY A 61 -1.01 4.53 3.52
CA GLY A 61 -0.96 3.14 3.95
C GLY A 61 -1.92 2.83 5.10
N ASN A 62 -2.07 1.54 5.35
CA ASN A 62 -2.87 1.03 6.46
C ASN A 62 -2.21 -0.21 7.08
N SER A 63 -2.79 -0.72 8.15
CA SER A 63 -2.27 -1.87 8.88
C SER A 63 -2.16 -3.13 8.02
N GLU A 64 -3.16 -3.41 7.19
CA GLU A 64 -3.19 -4.58 6.32
C GLU A 64 -1.99 -4.59 5.36
N VAL A 65 -1.81 -3.51 4.63
CA VAL A 65 -0.73 -3.34 3.66
C VAL A 65 0.64 -3.41 4.33
N GLY A 66 0.80 -2.77 5.49
CA GLY A 66 2.03 -2.80 6.26
C GLY A 66 2.40 -4.20 6.72
N HIS A 67 1.45 -4.94 7.29
CA HIS A 67 1.69 -6.31 7.73
C HIS A 67 1.95 -7.28 6.57
N GLN A 68 1.29 -7.10 5.41
CA GLN A 68 1.60 -7.87 4.21
C GLN A 68 3.05 -7.70 3.77
N ASN A 69 3.55 -6.47 3.73
CA ASN A 69 4.92 -6.18 3.34
C ASN A 69 5.94 -6.74 4.34
N ILE A 70 5.67 -6.61 5.64
CA ILE A 70 6.51 -7.20 6.69
C ILE A 70 6.55 -8.73 6.54
N GLY A 71 5.40 -9.37 6.39
CA GLY A 71 5.30 -10.82 6.26
C GLY A 71 5.93 -11.37 4.98
N ALA A 72 5.83 -10.63 3.88
CA ALA A 72 6.43 -11.00 2.60
C ALA A 72 7.94 -10.68 2.51
N GLY A 73 8.46 -9.83 3.38
CA GLY A 73 9.84 -9.33 3.29
C GLY A 73 10.14 -8.53 2.01
N ARG A 74 9.13 -8.00 1.37
CA ARG A 74 9.21 -7.20 0.13
C ARG A 74 7.97 -6.34 -0.04
N ILE A 75 8.02 -5.36 -0.95
CA ILE A 75 6.84 -4.62 -1.37
C ILE A 75 5.88 -5.58 -2.12
N VAL A 76 4.61 -5.59 -1.71
CA VAL A 76 3.53 -6.35 -2.34
C VAL A 76 2.58 -5.37 -3.00
N ASP A 77 2.61 -5.32 -4.34
CA ASP A 77 1.66 -4.51 -5.09
C ASP A 77 0.22 -4.94 -4.76
N GLN A 78 -0.59 -4.01 -4.31
CA GLN A 78 -2.01 -4.23 -4.09
C GLN A 78 -2.75 -4.44 -5.41
N GLU A 79 -3.94 -5.03 -5.36
CA GLU A 79 -4.68 -5.37 -6.58
C GLU A 79 -4.90 -4.17 -7.50
N ILE A 80 -5.21 -3.01 -6.94
CA ILE A 80 -5.39 -1.77 -7.71
C ILE A 80 -4.14 -1.40 -8.51
N VAL A 81 -2.95 -1.51 -7.92
CA VAL A 81 -1.68 -1.23 -8.61
C VAL A 81 -1.38 -2.30 -9.68
N ARG A 82 -1.69 -3.56 -9.37
CA ARG A 82 -1.52 -4.67 -10.33
C ARG A 82 -2.45 -4.53 -11.54
N ILE A 83 -3.70 -4.15 -11.29
CA ILE A 83 -4.70 -3.91 -12.35
C ILE A 83 -4.28 -2.71 -13.18
N ASP A 84 -3.90 -1.61 -12.56
CA ASP A 84 -3.45 -0.40 -13.24
C ASP A 84 -2.23 -0.69 -14.16
N LYS A 85 -1.21 -1.34 -13.62
CA LYS A 85 -0.05 -1.79 -14.41
C LYS A 85 -0.45 -2.71 -15.58
N GLY A 86 -1.43 -3.59 -15.37
CA GLY A 86 -1.92 -4.50 -16.40
C GLY A 86 -2.74 -3.80 -17.49
N LEU A 87 -3.49 -2.75 -17.13
CA LEU A 87 -4.34 -2.01 -18.07
C LEU A 87 -3.57 -0.94 -18.84
N THR A 88 -2.53 -0.38 -18.26
CA THR A 88 -1.71 0.65 -18.91
C THR A 88 -0.72 0.08 -19.94
N ASP A 89 -0.42 -1.22 -19.88
CA ASP A 89 0.40 -1.90 -20.88
C ASP A 89 -0.48 -2.74 -21.83
N PRO A 90 -0.68 -2.29 -23.10
CA PRO A 90 -1.48 -3.04 -24.07
C PRO A 90 -0.91 -4.43 -24.39
N ALA A 91 0.41 -4.64 -24.25
CA ALA A 91 1.02 -5.95 -24.47
C ALA A 91 0.69 -6.90 -23.29
N ALA A 92 0.77 -6.42 -22.07
CA ALA A 92 0.37 -7.17 -20.88
C ALA A 92 -1.13 -7.51 -20.91
N MET A 93 -1.98 -6.55 -21.28
CA MET A 93 -3.43 -6.77 -21.42
C MET A 93 -3.75 -7.91 -22.40
N ARG A 94 -3.06 -7.99 -23.52
CA ARG A 94 -3.25 -9.06 -24.51
C ARG A 94 -2.84 -10.45 -24.01
N GLN A 95 -2.01 -10.52 -22.96
CA GLN A 95 -1.61 -11.77 -22.33
C GLN A 95 -2.67 -12.30 -21.35
N ILE A 96 -3.60 -11.46 -20.89
CA ILE A 96 -4.67 -11.88 -19.99
C ILE A 96 -5.64 -12.79 -20.75
N LYS A 97 -5.65 -14.08 -20.40
CA LYS A 97 -6.45 -15.10 -21.10
C LYS A 97 -7.93 -14.74 -21.16
N ALA A 98 -8.50 -14.26 -20.04
CA ALA A 98 -9.92 -13.87 -19.97
C ALA A 98 -10.24 -12.70 -20.91
N PHE A 99 -9.36 -11.69 -20.98
CA PHE A 99 -9.55 -10.54 -21.84
C PHE A 99 -9.45 -10.93 -23.33
N ARG A 100 -8.47 -11.76 -23.68
CA ARG A 100 -8.32 -12.29 -25.04
C ARG A 100 -9.55 -13.09 -25.48
N GLY A 101 -10.04 -14.00 -24.62
CA GLY A 101 -11.25 -14.77 -24.88
C GLY A 101 -12.49 -13.90 -25.07
N LEU A 102 -12.64 -12.82 -24.30
CA LEU A 102 -13.69 -11.82 -24.47
C LEU A 102 -13.64 -11.18 -25.87
N VAL A 103 -12.45 -10.71 -26.28
CA VAL A 103 -12.24 -10.07 -27.58
C VAL A 103 -12.53 -11.04 -28.73
N GLU A 104 -12.07 -12.28 -28.63
CA GLU A 104 -12.32 -13.32 -29.61
C GLU A 104 -13.82 -13.63 -29.75
N ASN A 105 -14.54 -13.75 -28.61
CA ASN A 105 -15.97 -13.99 -28.61
C ASN A 105 -16.76 -12.84 -29.26
N VAL A 106 -16.44 -11.59 -28.92
CA VAL A 106 -17.09 -10.42 -29.51
C VAL A 106 -16.85 -10.35 -31.03
N LYS A 107 -15.64 -10.63 -31.48
CA LYS A 107 -15.34 -10.71 -32.91
C LYS A 107 -16.11 -11.81 -33.65
N ALA A 108 -16.25 -12.97 -33.00
CA ALA A 108 -16.95 -14.10 -33.59
C ALA A 108 -18.49 -13.90 -33.63
N THR A 109 -19.05 -13.23 -32.66
CA THR A 109 -20.50 -13.06 -32.53
C THR A 109 -21.03 -11.75 -33.11
N GLY A 110 -20.16 -10.78 -33.40
CA GLY A 110 -20.56 -9.41 -33.77
C GLY A 110 -21.23 -8.65 -32.62
N GLY A 111 -21.06 -9.12 -31.37
CA GLY A 111 -21.65 -8.53 -30.17
C GLY A 111 -20.96 -7.24 -29.70
N ALA A 112 -21.41 -6.74 -28.55
CA ALA A 112 -20.82 -5.57 -27.90
C ALA A 112 -20.23 -5.93 -26.53
N VAL A 113 -19.22 -5.19 -26.11
CA VAL A 113 -18.69 -5.25 -24.74
C VAL A 113 -19.37 -4.17 -23.90
N HIS A 114 -19.96 -4.56 -22.79
CA HIS A 114 -20.52 -3.65 -21.82
C HIS A 114 -19.55 -3.52 -20.64
N LEU A 115 -19.02 -2.30 -20.43
CA LEU A 115 -18.17 -1.98 -19.29
C LEU A 115 -19.04 -1.39 -18.17
N VAL A 116 -19.02 -2.02 -17.01
CA VAL A 116 -19.70 -1.53 -15.81
C VAL A 116 -18.67 -1.16 -14.77
N GLN A 117 -18.69 0.08 -14.34
CA GLN A 117 -17.71 0.62 -13.37
C GLN A 117 -18.45 1.39 -12.29
N THR A 118 -18.02 1.22 -11.04
CA THR A 118 -18.37 2.12 -9.95
C THR A 118 -17.41 3.32 -9.96
N LEU A 119 -17.97 4.51 -10.12
CA LEU A 119 -17.20 5.75 -9.94
C LEU A 119 -17.15 6.04 -8.44
N ASN A 120 -16.01 5.85 -7.83
CA ASN A 120 -15.76 6.35 -6.48
C ASN A 120 -15.35 7.82 -6.57
N SER A 121 -16.17 8.70 -6.03
CA SER A 121 -15.94 10.15 -6.00
C SER A 121 -14.77 10.61 -5.12
N THR A 122 -14.00 9.69 -4.56
CA THR A 122 -12.84 9.99 -3.70
C THR A 122 -11.52 10.19 -4.44
N ALA A 123 -11.55 10.14 -5.78
CA ALA A 123 -10.33 10.33 -6.59
C ALA A 123 -10.03 11.81 -6.91
N ASP A 124 -10.93 12.74 -6.54
CA ASP A 124 -10.83 14.16 -6.88
C ASP A 124 -10.84 15.09 -5.65
N LEU A 125 -10.21 14.70 -4.55
CA LEU A 125 -10.00 15.58 -3.40
C LEU A 125 -8.53 15.78 -3.09
#